data_f88bf90c1a08920793296950386ef422
#
_entry.id   f88bf90c1a08920793296950386ef422
#
_cell.length_a   1.000
_cell.length_b   1.000
_cell.length_c   1.000
_cell.angle_alpha   90.00
_cell.angle_beta   90.00
_cell.angle_gamma   90.00
#
_symmetry.space_group_name_H-M   'P 1'
#
loop_
_entity.id
_entity.type
_entity.pdbx_description
1 polymer ?
#
loop_
_entity_poly.entity_id
_entity_poly.type
_entity_poly.pdbx_seq_one_letter_code
_entity_poly.pdbx_strand_id
1 'polypeptide(L)'
;MRHNFPAVPSTGPRTLFLIAAMVTIALLVWTYQMRLTGNSHGLTTMFFVLFAYNDYPGAMCALLILVGAFFGSRYLPARRVMKWAGDQPLVIAVITASLLALGTVVIYHNHPLSMDEYAAYFQSRAFAAGEMHGRFPPPLLDWLIPHGFQNYFLNVSRATGSVAEAYWPGFALLLAPFTWAGVPWLCNPVITALTLLVVHRLALELFHDSEAAGFSLLLTIASPVIFANGISYYSMPAHLLANSVYALLLIRPTPLRAAAAGVVGSMALALHNPVPHMLFAAPWLVWIARRQGGARLLAALIAGYFPLCVLLGLGWFWFSVHLMREGLVSSTTSVALINRLQVLISIFSLPDASVVLARLIGIAKIWVWAVPGLMILASAGALRWRRDLLCQMLTTSALLTLFGYFLVPVDQGHGWGYRYFHSAWVALPLLATAALFRPARTAGKDVSPRLFEDSETKSFVAACILLTLVFGIGFRAYQLQGFLVRDVNQVPQYKGTERRVVILDTRVSFYGADLVQNDPWLRGNETRMYSHGAAADEQMMTRYYPALREVYKDRYGTVWSPVLGPSGSPATVRAQ
;
A
#
# COMPACT_ATOMS: atom_id res chain seq x y z
N MET A 1 -4.23 23.25 55.38
CA MET A 1 -4.24 24.18 54.23
C MET A 1 -3.29 23.63 53.18
N ARG A 2 -3.81 23.05 52.11
CA ARG A 2 -2.97 22.63 50.96
C ARG A 2 -2.78 23.88 50.09
N HIS A 3 -1.56 24.39 50.04
CA HIS A 3 -1.20 25.48 49.13
C HIS A 3 -1.35 24.95 47.68
N ASN A 4 -2.39 25.40 46.98
CA ASN A 4 -2.49 25.27 45.54
C ASN A 4 -1.43 26.19 44.91
N PHE A 5 -0.24 25.64 44.65
CA PHE A 5 0.68 26.31 43.73
C PHE A 5 0.00 26.33 42.34
N PRO A 6 0.00 27.45 41.63
CA PRO A 6 -0.49 27.48 40.26
C PRO A 6 0.33 26.48 39.43
N ALA A 7 -0.36 25.53 38.77
CA ALA A 7 0.29 24.56 37.90
C ALA A 7 1.11 25.31 36.84
N VAL A 8 2.41 25.10 36.83
CA VAL A 8 3.27 25.63 35.77
C VAL A 8 2.70 25.07 34.45
N PRO A 9 2.35 25.95 33.47
CA PRO A 9 1.78 25.48 32.23
C PRO A 9 2.74 24.49 31.54
N SER A 10 2.22 23.31 31.14
CA SER A 10 3.05 22.29 30.55
C SER A 10 3.65 22.81 29.23
N THR A 11 4.92 22.59 29.03
CA THR A 11 5.64 23.00 27.82
C THR A 11 5.45 22.00 26.67
N GLY A 12 4.95 20.79 26.97
CA GLY A 12 4.82 19.67 26.03
C GLY A 12 4.00 19.98 24.78
N PRO A 13 2.74 20.43 24.89
CA PRO A 13 1.91 20.71 23.72
C PRO A 13 2.46 21.84 22.85
N ARG A 14 3.03 22.89 23.50
CA ARG A 14 3.64 24.01 22.76
C ARG A 14 4.87 23.58 21.99
N THR A 15 5.75 22.79 22.61
CA THR A 15 6.96 22.26 21.96
C THR A 15 6.59 21.35 20.79
N LEU A 16 5.63 20.43 20.98
CA LEU A 16 5.17 19.53 19.92
C LEU A 16 4.55 20.32 18.77
N PHE A 17 3.68 21.30 19.07
CA PHE A 17 3.07 22.18 18.07
C PHE A 17 4.13 22.94 17.26
N LEU A 18 5.07 23.62 17.93
CA LEU A 18 6.08 24.44 17.27
C LEU A 18 6.97 23.60 16.34
N ILE A 19 7.47 22.46 16.81
CA ILE A 19 8.32 21.59 15.98
C ILE A 19 7.50 21.03 14.80
N ALA A 20 6.27 20.56 15.06
CA ALA A 20 5.42 20.01 13.99
C ALA A 20 5.04 21.08 12.96
N ALA A 21 4.73 22.30 13.39
CA ALA A 21 4.43 23.42 12.50
C ALA A 21 5.64 23.82 11.66
N MET A 22 6.83 23.95 12.28
CA MET A 22 8.07 24.26 11.55
C MET A 22 8.39 23.23 10.46
N VAL A 23 8.32 21.93 10.78
CA VAL A 23 8.56 20.87 9.80
C VAL A 23 7.51 20.92 8.68
N THR A 24 6.22 21.10 9.04
CA THR A 24 5.15 21.17 8.04
C THR A 24 5.31 22.39 7.12
N ILE A 25 5.71 23.55 7.65
CA ILE A 25 6.02 24.74 6.84
C ILE A 25 7.21 24.50 5.92
N ALA A 26 8.28 23.86 6.40
CA ALA A 26 9.42 23.50 5.57
C ALA A 26 9.01 22.58 4.42
N LEU A 27 8.13 21.61 4.66
CA LEU A 27 7.59 20.73 3.63
C LEU A 27 6.66 21.48 2.66
N LEU A 28 5.87 22.44 3.12
CA LEU A 28 5.08 23.31 2.26
C LEU A 28 5.97 24.08 1.29
N VAL A 29 7.05 24.67 1.78
CA VAL A 29 8.04 25.38 0.93
C VAL A 29 8.66 24.41 -0.06
N TRP A 30 9.10 23.23 0.38
CA TRP A 30 9.73 22.25 -0.50
C TRP A 30 8.78 21.73 -1.59
N THR A 31 7.56 21.32 -1.24
CA THR A 31 6.56 20.86 -2.22
C THR A 31 6.17 21.97 -3.20
N TYR A 32 6.10 23.23 -2.74
CA TYR A 32 5.86 24.39 -3.60
C TYR A 32 7.00 24.63 -4.57
N GLN A 33 8.26 24.56 -4.11
CA GLN A 33 9.44 24.65 -4.97
C GLN A 33 9.45 23.54 -6.03
N MET A 34 9.19 22.29 -5.64
CA MET A 34 9.06 21.16 -6.58
C MET A 34 7.99 21.41 -7.63
N ARG A 35 6.87 22.04 -7.26
CA ARG A 35 5.80 22.41 -8.18
C ARG A 35 6.24 23.47 -9.19
N LEU A 36 7.01 24.48 -8.76
CA LEU A 36 7.52 25.55 -9.63
C LEU A 36 8.59 25.04 -10.59
N THR A 37 9.51 24.22 -10.11
CA THR A 37 10.65 23.69 -10.89
C THR A 37 10.28 22.47 -11.72
N GLY A 38 9.25 21.74 -11.37
CA GLY A 38 8.82 20.51 -12.03
C GLY A 38 8.45 20.68 -13.51
N ASN A 39 7.97 21.87 -13.88
CA ASN A 39 7.67 22.20 -15.27
C ASN A 39 8.95 22.42 -16.13
N SER A 40 10.08 22.74 -15.51
CA SER A 40 11.37 23.01 -16.19
C SER A 40 12.28 21.78 -16.24
N HIS A 41 12.11 20.80 -15.32
CA HIS A 41 12.96 19.61 -15.23
C HIS A 41 12.23 18.29 -15.54
N GLY A 42 10.94 18.34 -15.93
CA GLY A 42 10.10 17.18 -16.21
C GLY A 42 9.93 16.30 -14.97
N LEU A 43 8.75 16.34 -14.33
CA LEU A 43 8.40 15.34 -13.32
C LEU A 43 8.25 13.99 -14.02
N THR A 44 9.25 13.14 -13.90
CA THR A 44 9.42 11.93 -14.71
C THR A 44 8.56 10.77 -14.24
N THR A 45 8.15 10.76 -12.95
CA THR A 45 7.32 9.69 -12.40
C THR A 45 6.14 10.23 -11.60
N MET A 46 5.08 9.42 -11.46
CA MET A 46 3.90 9.76 -10.69
C MET A 46 4.24 10.06 -9.22
N PHE A 47 5.26 9.44 -8.68
CA PHE A 47 5.74 9.69 -7.32
C PHE A 47 6.08 11.16 -7.07
N PHE A 48 6.83 11.79 -7.99
CA PHE A 48 7.20 13.21 -7.92
C PHE A 48 6.00 14.12 -8.21
N VAL A 49 5.15 13.74 -9.18
CA VAL A 49 3.92 14.50 -9.50
C VAL A 49 2.99 14.56 -8.29
N LEU A 50 2.74 13.44 -7.63
CA LEU A 50 1.90 13.40 -6.43
C LEU A 50 2.51 14.21 -5.29
N PHE A 51 3.83 14.21 -5.12
CA PHE A 51 4.49 15.03 -4.10
C PHE A 51 4.31 16.52 -4.37
N ALA A 52 4.54 16.98 -5.59
CA ALA A 52 4.44 18.38 -5.96
C ALA A 52 3.00 18.92 -5.93
N TYR A 53 2.03 18.14 -6.42
CA TYR A 53 0.67 18.64 -6.65
C TYR A 53 -0.35 18.18 -5.59
N ASN A 54 -0.25 16.95 -5.07
CA ASN A 54 -1.22 16.43 -4.10
C ASN A 54 -0.73 16.60 -2.65
N ASP A 55 0.59 16.52 -2.40
CA ASP A 55 1.09 16.62 -1.03
C ASP A 55 1.25 18.07 -0.57
N TYR A 56 1.41 19.04 -1.48
CA TYR A 56 1.39 20.46 -1.15
C TYR A 56 0.09 20.89 -0.41
N PRO A 57 -1.12 20.73 -1.00
CA PRO A 57 -2.35 21.04 -0.28
C PRO A 57 -2.61 20.09 0.90
N GLY A 58 -2.06 18.87 0.89
CA GLY A 58 -2.09 17.96 2.04
C GLY A 58 -1.31 18.50 3.24
N ALA A 59 -0.15 19.10 3.01
CA ALA A 59 0.64 19.74 4.05
C ALA A 59 -0.06 21.01 4.60
N MET A 60 -0.77 21.77 3.74
CA MET A 60 -1.63 22.88 4.20
C MET A 60 -2.74 22.37 5.13
N CYS A 61 -3.41 21.29 4.76
CA CYS A 61 -4.44 20.67 5.61
C CYS A 61 -3.84 20.22 6.95
N ALA A 62 -2.66 19.58 6.95
CA ALA A 62 -1.97 19.18 8.18
C ALA A 62 -1.62 20.38 9.09
N LEU A 63 -1.20 21.51 8.52
CA LEU A 63 -0.94 22.73 9.29
C LEU A 63 -2.22 23.30 9.91
N LEU A 64 -3.32 23.32 9.15
CA LEU A 64 -4.62 23.77 9.67
C LEU A 64 -5.12 22.86 10.81
N ILE A 65 -4.93 21.53 10.68
CA ILE A 65 -5.23 20.57 11.75
C ILE A 65 -4.38 20.85 12.99
N LEU A 66 -3.08 21.12 12.86
CA LEU A 66 -2.21 21.47 13.99
C LEU A 66 -2.71 22.72 14.70
N VAL A 67 -3.04 23.78 13.97
CA VAL A 67 -3.56 25.03 14.52
C VAL A 67 -4.91 24.78 15.21
N GLY A 68 -5.84 24.10 14.54
CA GLY A 68 -7.15 23.76 15.11
C GLY A 68 -7.04 22.90 16.38
N ALA A 69 -6.13 21.91 16.39
CA ALA A 69 -5.87 21.08 17.56
C ALA A 69 -5.27 21.88 18.73
N PHE A 70 -4.34 22.81 18.45
CA PHE A 70 -3.71 23.62 19.48
C PHE A 70 -4.72 24.48 20.25
N PHE A 71 -5.65 25.12 19.54
CA PHE A 71 -6.69 25.93 20.18
C PHE A 71 -7.90 25.12 20.68
N GLY A 72 -8.23 23.98 20.00
CA GLY A 72 -9.41 23.17 20.27
C GLY A 72 -9.23 22.11 21.35
N SER A 73 -7.99 21.68 21.65
CA SER A 73 -7.71 20.53 22.52
C SER A 73 -8.32 20.62 23.93
N ARG A 74 -8.44 21.83 24.47
CA ARG A 74 -9.04 22.11 25.79
C ARG A 74 -10.55 21.82 25.89
N TYR A 75 -11.24 21.74 24.74
CA TYR A 75 -12.70 21.53 24.70
C TYR A 75 -13.06 20.06 24.46
N LEU A 76 -12.09 19.21 24.14
CA LEU A 76 -12.33 17.83 23.77
C LEU A 76 -12.23 16.90 24.99
N PRO A 77 -13.18 15.95 25.17
CA PRO A 77 -13.10 14.93 26.22
C PRO A 77 -12.13 13.81 25.80
N ALA A 78 -10.89 14.20 25.47
CA ALA A 78 -9.88 13.37 24.82
C ALA A 78 -9.69 12.00 25.50
N ARG A 79 -9.53 12.02 26.84
CA ARG A 79 -9.31 10.79 27.61
C ARG A 79 -10.47 9.80 27.49
N ARG A 80 -11.73 10.30 27.49
CA ARG A 80 -12.91 9.42 27.37
C ARG A 80 -12.96 8.75 26.01
N VAL A 81 -12.70 9.51 24.94
CA VAL A 81 -12.70 8.98 23.56
C VAL A 81 -11.60 7.94 23.38
N MET A 82 -10.38 8.22 23.84
CA MET A 82 -9.26 7.29 23.71
C MET A 82 -9.49 6.01 24.52
N LYS A 83 -9.96 6.13 25.76
CA LYS A 83 -10.30 4.98 26.59
C LYS A 83 -11.42 4.16 25.97
N TRP A 84 -12.49 4.80 25.50
CA TRP A 84 -13.59 4.08 24.81
C TRP A 84 -13.08 3.31 23.58
N ALA A 85 -12.22 3.92 22.76
CA ALA A 85 -11.63 3.25 21.61
C ALA A 85 -10.76 2.05 22.01
N GLY A 86 -10.04 2.16 23.12
CA GLY A 86 -9.24 1.05 23.67
C GLY A 86 -10.09 -0.06 24.28
N ASP A 87 -11.27 0.27 24.84
CA ASP A 87 -12.21 -0.71 25.41
C ASP A 87 -13.08 -1.38 24.33
N GLN A 88 -13.23 -0.77 23.14
CA GLN A 88 -14.12 -1.22 22.06
C GLN A 88 -13.39 -1.44 20.71
N PRO A 89 -12.27 -2.19 20.68
CA PRO A 89 -11.45 -2.33 19.46
C PRO A 89 -12.21 -3.02 18.32
N LEU A 90 -13.10 -3.96 18.62
CA LEU A 90 -13.90 -4.66 17.61
C LEU A 90 -14.89 -3.72 16.92
N VAL A 91 -15.55 -2.85 17.69
CA VAL A 91 -16.47 -1.84 17.14
C VAL A 91 -15.72 -0.91 16.19
N ILE A 92 -14.54 -0.41 16.61
CA ILE A 92 -13.70 0.43 15.76
C ILE A 92 -13.28 -0.32 14.49
N ALA A 93 -12.86 -1.58 14.60
CA ALA A 93 -12.44 -2.38 13.46
C ALA A 93 -13.59 -2.60 12.45
N VAL A 94 -14.81 -2.92 12.93
CA VAL A 94 -15.99 -3.11 12.07
C VAL A 94 -16.40 -1.81 11.40
N ILE A 95 -16.47 -0.69 12.14
CA ILE A 95 -16.76 0.63 11.56
C ILE A 95 -15.73 0.97 10.49
N THR A 96 -14.45 0.75 10.79
CA THR A 96 -13.36 1.00 9.84
C THR A 96 -13.51 0.15 8.58
N ALA A 97 -13.73 -1.16 8.71
CA ALA A 97 -13.96 -2.04 7.56
C ALA A 97 -15.12 -1.54 6.68
N SER A 98 -16.23 -1.15 7.30
CA SER A 98 -17.42 -0.66 6.59
C SER A 98 -17.15 0.66 5.85
N LEU A 99 -16.47 1.62 6.50
CA LEU A 99 -16.12 2.89 5.89
C LEU A 99 -15.09 2.73 4.76
N LEU A 100 -14.10 1.85 4.92
CA LEU A 100 -13.12 1.55 3.87
C LEU A 100 -13.79 0.82 2.71
N ALA A 101 -14.67 -0.14 2.97
CA ALA A 101 -15.44 -0.83 1.94
C ALA A 101 -16.29 0.14 1.11
N LEU A 102 -17.00 1.06 1.78
CA LEU A 102 -17.71 2.15 1.11
C LEU A 102 -16.76 3.03 0.31
N GLY A 103 -15.60 3.37 0.88
CA GLY A 103 -14.55 4.15 0.21
C GLY A 103 -14.00 3.48 -1.05
N THR A 104 -13.81 2.15 -1.04
CA THR A 104 -13.38 1.41 -2.24
C THR A 104 -14.40 1.53 -3.38
N VAL A 105 -15.69 1.52 -3.06
CA VAL A 105 -16.75 1.65 -4.08
C VAL A 105 -16.93 3.09 -4.52
N VAL A 106 -17.04 4.03 -3.58
CA VAL A 106 -17.44 5.42 -3.88
C VAL A 106 -16.25 6.30 -4.31
N ILE A 107 -15.08 6.11 -3.70
CA ILE A 107 -13.90 6.94 -3.93
C ILE A 107 -12.97 6.28 -4.95
N TYR A 108 -12.72 4.97 -4.77
CA TYR A 108 -11.82 4.21 -5.62
C TYR A 108 -12.51 3.60 -6.86
N HIS A 109 -13.85 3.75 -6.96
CA HIS A 109 -14.70 3.25 -8.06
C HIS A 109 -14.53 1.75 -8.33
N ASN A 110 -14.13 0.97 -7.33
CA ASN A 110 -13.84 -0.45 -7.46
C ASN A 110 -12.88 -0.75 -8.63
N HIS A 111 -11.91 0.14 -8.88
CA HIS A 111 -11.02 0.11 -10.03
C HIS A 111 -9.54 0.06 -9.59
N PRO A 112 -8.77 -0.96 -9.97
CA PRO A 112 -7.32 -0.94 -9.79
C PRO A 112 -6.71 0.23 -10.56
N LEU A 113 -6.03 1.15 -9.84
CA LEU A 113 -5.54 2.39 -10.43
C LEU A 113 -4.24 2.22 -11.22
N SER A 114 -3.41 1.25 -10.84
CA SER A 114 -2.09 1.02 -11.45
C SER A 114 -1.89 -0.44 -11.81
N MET A 115 -0.88 -0.70 -12.63
CA MET A 115 -0.53 -2.08 -12.99
C MET A 115 -0.08 -2.92 -11.79
N ASP A 116 0.50 -2.30 -10.74
CA ASP A 116 0.80 -3.00 -9.48
C ASP A 116 -0.47 -3.57 -8.80
N GLU A 117 -1.58 -2.86 -8.91
CA GLU A 117 -2.87 -3.30 -8.37
C GLU A 117 -3.59 -4.26 -9.32
N TYR A 118 -3.56 -3.93 -10.61
CA TYR A 118 -4.24 -4.72 -11.64
C TYR A 118 -3.61 -6.11 -11.80
N ALA A 119 -2.28 -6.26 -11.75
CA ALA A 119 -1.63 -7.55 -11.90
C ALA A 119 -2.09 -8.56 -10.85
N ALA A 120 -2.14 -8.15 -9.57
CA ALA A 120 -2.66 -8.99 -8.49
C ALA A 120 -4.17 -9.27 -8.63
N TYR A 121 -4.96 -8.27 -9.04
CA TYR A 121 -6.39 -8.45 -9.30
C TYR A 121 -6.64 -9.39 -10.49
N PHE A 122 -5.90 -9.23 -11.58
CA PHE A 122 -5.93 -10.15 -12.74
C PHE A 122 -5.66 -11.59 -12.31
N GLN A 123 -4.58 -11.80 -11.54
CA GLN A 123 -4.20 -13.14 -11.07
C GLN A 123 -5.22 -13.71 -10.08
N SER A 124 -5.82 -12.88 -9.22
CA SER A 124 -6.87 -13.32 -8.30
C SER A 124 -8.12 -13.83 -9.03
N ARG A 125 -8.43 -13.27 -10.19
CA ARG A 125 -9.53 -13.75 -11.06
C ARG A 125 -9.19 -15.10 -11.69
N ALA A 126 -7.93 -15.31 -12.08
CA ALA A 126 -7.49 -16.64 -12.55
C ALA A 126 -7.62 -17.68 -11.41
N PHE A 127 -7.10 -17.39 -10.22
CA PHE A 127 -7.22 -18.28 -9.07
C PHE A 127 -8.67 -18.55 -8.64
N ALA A 128 -9.52 -17.53 -8.66
CA ALA A 128 -10.95 -17.68 -8.36
C ALA A 128 -11.70 -18.60 -9.35
N ALA A 129 -11.18 -18.71 -10.57
CA ALA A 129 -11.69 -19.65 -11.59
C ALA A 129 -11.03 -21.04 -11.53
N GLY A 130 -10.10 -21.29 -10.60
CA GLY A 130 -9.35 -22.53 -10.48
C GLY A 130 -8.20 -22.66 -11.48
N GLU A 131 -7.79 -21.56 -12.13
CA GLU A 131 -6.76 -21.53 -13.15
C GLU A 131 -5.49 -20.84 -12.63
N MET A 132 -4.33 -21.26 -13.17
CA MET A 132 -3.04 -20.67 -12.81
C MET A 132 -2.70 -19.42 -13.62
N HIS A 133 -3.34 -19.21 -14.78
CA HIS A 133 -3.08 -18.10 -15.70
C HIS A 133 -4.32 -17.76 -16.53
N GLY A 134 -4.38 -16.54 -17.03
CA GLY A 134 -5.31 -16.14 -18.09
C GLY A 134 -4.80 -16.52 -19.48
N ARG A 135 -5.60 -16.26 -20.51
CA ARG A 135 -5.22 -16.52 -21.90
C ARG A 135 -5.72 -15.40 -22.82
N PHE A 136 -4.79 -14.82 -23.56
CA PHE A 136 -5.07 -13.84 -24.60
C PHE A 136 -4.70 -14.41 -25.98
N PRO A 137 -5.34 -13.98 -27.07
CA PRO A 137 -4.93 -14.36 -28.41
C PRO A 137 -3.48 -13.94 -28.69
N PRO A 138 -2.55 -14.86 -29.04
CA PRO A 138 -1.15 -14.52 -29.25
C PRO A 138 -0.90 -13.35 -30.22
N PRO A 139 -1.62 -13.24 -31.37
CA PRO A 139 -1.41 -12.13 -32.29
C PRO A 139 -1.85 -10.75 -31.76
N LEU A 140 -2.64 -10.71 -30.68
CA LEU A 140 -3.16 -9.46 -30.10
C LEU A 140 -2.43 -9.05 -28.82
N LEU A 141 -1.43 -9.81 -28.37
CA LEU A 141 -0.73 -9.55 -27.10
C LEU A 141 -0.16 -8.13 -27.01
N ASP A 142 0.40 -7.60 -28.08
CA ASP A 142 1.00 -6.27 -28.08
C ASP A 142 -0.04 -5.14 -28.01
N TRP A 143 -1.29 -5.39 -28.40
CA TRP A 143 -2.42 -4.48 -28.17
C TRP A 143 -3.06 -4.65 -26.80
N LEU A 144 -3.10 -5.88 -26.26
CA LEU A 144 -3.75 -6.20 -24.98
C LEU A 144 -2.87 -5.90 -23.77
N ILE A 145 -1.55 -5.93 -23.90
CA ILE A 145 -0.58 -5.64 -22.84
C ILE A 145 0.51 -4.76 -23.45
N PRO A 146 0.64 -3.48 -23.02
CA PRO A 146 1.70 -2.60 -23.47
C PRO A 146 3.08 -3.28 -23.36
N HIS A 147 3.93 -3.12 -24.37
CA HIS A 147 5.20 -3.85 -24.47
C HIS A 147 6.10 -3.68 -23.23
N GLY A 148 6.16 -2.48 -22.67
CA GLY A 148 6.91 -2.20 -21.44
C GLY A 148 6.35 -2.87 -20.17
N PHE A 149 5.12 -3.43 -20.23
CA PHE A 149 4.47 -4.10 -19.10
C PHE A 149 4.61 -5.64 -19.19
N GLN A 150 4.94 -6.16 -20.38
CA GLN A 150 5.18 -7.58 -20.58
C GLN A 150 6.45 -7.99 -19.83
N ASN A 151 6.34 -9.06 -19.03
CA ASN A 151 7.38 -9.61 -18.15
C ASN A 151 7.89 -8.62 -17.04
N TYR A 152 7.24 -7.47 -16.90
CA TYR A 152 7.45 -6.55 -15.80
C TYR A 152 6.30 -6.62 -14.77
N PHE A 153 5.05 -6.44 -15.23
CA PHE A 153 3.83 -6.59 -14.42
C PHE A 153 3.11 -7.92 -14.69
N LEU A 154 3.11 -8.35 -15.94
CA LEU A 154 2.49 -9.59 -16.40
C LEU A 154 3.48 -10.43 -17.19
N ASN A 155 3.72 -11.67 -16.74
CA ASN A 155 4.46 -12.67 -17.51
C ASN A 155 3.62 -13.16 -18.69
N VAL A 156 4.20 -13.18 -19.86
CA VAL A 156 3.48 -13.47 -21.12
C VAL A 156 4.19 -14.57 -21.89
N SER A 157 3.45 -15.60 -22.33
CA SER A 157 3.89 -16.56 -23.35
C SER A 157 3.41 -16.12 -24.72
N ARG A 158 4.32 -15.70 -25.59
CA ARG A 158 3.98 -15.29 -26.96
C ARG A 158 3.50 -16.44 -27.84
N ALA A 159 3.86 -17.68 -27.49
CA ALA A 159 3.47 -18.87 -28.26
C ALA A 159 2.03 -19.31 -27.94
N THR A 160 1.67 -19.33 -26.65
CA THR A 160 0.38 -19.86 -26.18
C THR A 160 -0.65 -18.79 -25.85
N GLY A 161 -0.20 -17.53 -25.65
CA GLY A 161 -1.03 -16.46 -25.14
C GLY A 161 -1.32 -16.56 -23.65
N SER A 162 -0.64 -17.43 -22.91
CA SER A 162 -0.78 -17.54 -21.46
C SER A 162 -0.24 -16.28 -20.78
N VAL A 163 -1.00 -15.75 -19.81
CA VAL A 163 -0.69 -14.50 -19.07
C VAL A 163 -0.88 -14.72 -17.59
N ALA A 164 0.13 -14.38 -16.79
CA ALA A 164 0.06 -14.45 -15.32
C ALA A 164 0.77 -13.25 -14.70
N GLU A 165 0.48 -12.97 -13.42
CA GLU A 165 1.18 -11.94 -12.64
C GLU A 165 2.69 -12.19 -12.59
N ALA A 166 3.50 -11.15 -12.76
CA ALA A 166 4.95 -11.24 -12.67
C ALA A 166 5.46 -11.18 -11.21
N TYR A 167 4.64 -10.67 -10.30
CA TYR A 167 4.92 -10.62 -8.86
C TYR A 167 4.73 -11.99 -8.19
N TRP A 168 5.04 -12.03 -6.89
CA TRP A 168 4.77 -13.23 -6.09
C TRP A 168 3.27 -13.36 -5.79
N PRO A 169 2.69 -14.58 -5.80
CA PRO A 169 1.25 -14.80 -5.91
C PRO A 169 0.47 -14.63 -4.59
N GLY A 170 1.14 -14.34 -3.48
CA GLY A 170 0.52 -14.37 -2.16
C GLY A 170 -0.62 -13.37 -1.98
N PHE A 171 -0.51 -12.17 -2.54
CA PHE A 171 -1.60 -11.20 -2.43
C PHE A 171 -2.77 -11.58 -3.36
N ALA A 172 -2.50 -12.05 -4.56
CA ALA A 172 -3.54 -12.57 -5.45
C ALA A 172 -4.29 -13.75 -4.83
N LEU A 173 -3.59 -14.64 -4.10
CA LEU A 173 -4.21 -15.73 -3.34
C LEU A 173 -5.07 -15.24 -2.18
N LEU A 174 -4.65 -14.18 -1.47
CA LEU A 174 -5.49 -13.56 -0.42
C LEU A 174 -6.73 -12.88 -1.00
N LEU A 175 -6.61 -12.29 -2.17
CA LEU A 175 -7.70 -11.62 -2.87
C LEU A 175 -8.68 -12.61 -3.53
N ALA A 176 -8.22 -13.80 -3.94
CA ALA A 176 -8.99 -14.77 -4.69
C ALA A 176 -10.32 -15.20 -4.03
N PRO A 177 -10.42 -15.49 -2.72
CA PRO A 177 -11.69 -15.81 -2.07
C PRO A 177 -12.72 -14.68 -2.17
N PHE A 178 -12.29 -13.43 -2.03
CA PHE A 178 -13.14 -12.25 -2.20
C PHE A 178 -13.57 -12.07 -3.65
N THR A 179 -12.66 -12.33 -4.59
CA THR A 179 -12.94 -12.30 -6.03
C THR A 179 -13.94 -13.38 -6.42
N TRP A 180 -13.78 -14.60 -5.89
CA TRP A 180 -14.73 -15.71 -6.07
C TRP A 180 -16.12 -15.37 -5.54
N ALA A 181 -16.19 -14.70 -4.37
CA ALA A 181 -17.44 -14.24 -3.78
C ALA A 181 -18.04 -12.99 -4.48
N GLY A 182 -17.38 -12.44 -5.51
CA GLY A 182 -17.83 -11.22 -6.22
C GLY A 182 -17.61 -9.91 -5.46
N VAL A 183 -16.83 -9.93 -4.37
CA VAL A 183 -16.57 -8.76 -3.51
C VAL A 183 -15.06 -8.48 -3.33
N PRO A 184 -14.26 -8.41 -4.40
CA PRO A 184 -12.81 -8.17 -4.30
C PRO A 184 -12.49 -6.87 -3.55
N TRP A 185 -13.33 -5.87 -3.67
CA TRP A 185 -13.26 -4.58 -3.01
C TRP A 185 -13.30 -4.64 -1.48
N LEU A 186 -13.70 -5.78 -0.88
CA LEU A 186 -13.77 -5.96 0.57
C LEU A 186 -12.45 -6.48 1.18
N CYS A 187 -11.52 -6.99 0.37
CA CYS A 187 -10.29 -7.64 0.84
C CYS A 187 -9.43 -6.69 1.72
N ASN A 188 -8.98 -5.57 1.19
CA ASN A 188 -8.14 -4.63 1.93
C ASN A 188 -8.85 -3.93 3.10
N PRO A 189 -10.15 -3.56 3.04
CA PRO A 189 -10.92 -3.16 4.21
C PRO A 189 -10.86 -4.15 5.37
N VAL A 190 -11.07 -5.44 5.11
CA VAL A 190 -11.00 -6.51 6.13
C VAL A 190 -9.57 -6.65 6.67
N ILE A 191 -8.56 -6.70 5.81
CA ILE A 191 -7.14 -6.76 6.21
C ILE A 191 -6.77 -5.58 7.11
N THR A 192 -7.22 -4.37 6.77
CA THR A 192 -6.95 -3.17 7.57
C THR A 192 -7.63 -3.25 8.93
N ALA A 193 -8.89 -3.71 9.00
CA ALA A 193 -9.59 -3.92 10.27
C ALA A 193 -8.88 -4.94 11.16
N LEU A 194 -8.42 -6.05 10.60
CA LEU A 194 -7.61 -7.05 11.33
C LEU A 194 -6.29 -6.45 11.82
N THR A 195 -5.66 -5.58 11.03
CA THR A 195 -4.44 -4.86 11.45
C THR A 195 -4.71 -4.01 12.69
N LEU A 196 -5.85 -3.32 12.77
CA LEU A 196 -6.20 -2.52 13.95
C LEU A 196 -6.33 -3.38 15.21
N LEU A 197 -6.93 -4.56 15.12
CA LEU A 197 -7.03 -5.50 16.24
C LEU A 197 -5.64 -5.99 16.70
N VAL A 198 -4.74 -6.24 15.75
CA VAL A 198 -3.36 -6.64 16.07
C VAL A 198 -2.57 -5.49 16.71
N VAL A 199 -2.70 -4.26 16.19
CA VAL A 199 -2.09 -3.05 16.77
C VAL A 199 -2.58 -2.81 18.19
N HIS A 200 -3.90 -2.92 18.41
CA HIS A 200 -4.50 -2.83 19.75
C HIS A 200 -3.91 -3.89 20.69
N ARG A 201 -3.78 -5.14 20.24
CA ARG A 201 -3.18 -6.21 21.04
C ARG A 201 -1.72 -5.95 21.37
N LEU A 202 -0.92 -5.49 20.40
CA LEU A 202 0.47 -5.08 20.62
C LEU A 202 0.58 -3.93 21.63
N ALA A 203 -0.33 -2.96 21.58
CA ALA A 203 -0.39 -1.87 22.53
C ALA A 203 -0.70 -2.38 23.95
N LEU A 204 -1.65 -3.30 24.11
CA LEU A 204 -1.91 -3.93 25.41
C LEU A 204 -0.71 -4.74 25.94
N GLU A 205 0.04 -5.42 25.05
CA GLU A 205 1.27 -6.11 25.47
C GLU A 205 2.38 -5.14 25.91
N LEU A 206 2.38 -3.93 25.38
CA LEU A 206 3.38 -2.90 25.70
C LEU A 206 3.01 -2.09 26.94
N PHE A 207 1.75 -1.65 27.07
CA PHE A 207 1.33 -0.67 28.07
C PHE A 207 0.49 -1.24 29.21
N HIS A 208 -0.23 -2.35 29.01
CA HIS A 208 -1.26 -2.87 29.91
C HIS A 208 -2.33 -1.79 30.28
N ASP A 209 -2.60 -0.89 29.37
CA ASP A 209 -3.47 0.28 29.56
C ASP A 209 -4.38 0.45 28.34
N SER A 210 -5.69 0.55 28.60
CA SER A 210 -6.71 0.66 27.55
C SER A 210 -6.69 2.03 26.89
N GLU A 211 -6.40 3.12 27.62
CA GLU A 211 -6.29 4.45 27.04
C GLU A 211 -5.11 4.51 26.05
N ALA A 212 -3.94 3.95 26.43
CA ALA A 212 -2.78 3.83 25.56
C ALA A 212 -3.07 2.96 24.32
N ALA A 213 -3.82 1.87 24.49
CA ALA A 213 -4.26 1.02 23.37
C ALA A 213 -5.17 1.79 22.40
N GLY A 214 -6.08 2.61 22.93
CA GLY A 214 -6.94 3.51 22.15
C GLY A 214 -6.16 4.57 21.38
N PHE A 215 -5.13 5.19 21.98
CA PHE A 215 -4.22 6.10 21.29
C PHE A 215 -3.51 5.40 20.12
N SER A 216 -2.93 4.22 20.35
CA SER A 216 -2.23 3.46 19.32
C SER A 216 -3.14 3.07 18.15
N LEU A 217 -4.36 2.62 18.46
CA LEU A 217 -5.38 2.25 17.48
C LEU A 217 -5.82 3.46 16.65
N LEU A 218 -6.17 4.57 17.30
CA LEU A 218 -6.67 5.75 16.62
C LEU A 218 -5.57 6.51 15.87
N LEU A 219 -4.32 6.56 16.37
CA LEU A 219 -3.16 7.06 15.61
C LEU A 219 -2.94 6.26 14.32
N THR A 220 -3.21 4.96 14.36
CA THR A 220 -3.09 4.11 13.17
C THR A 220 -4.14 4.49 12.13
N ILE A 221 -5.44 4.42 12.47
CA ILE A 221 -6.50 4.63 11.48
C ILE A 221 -6.66 6.10 11.09
N ALA A 222 -6.33 7.05 11.95
CA ALA A 222 -6.34 8.46 11.62
C ALA A 222 -5.24 8.87 10.63
N SER A 223 -4.20 8.04 10.44
CA SER A 223 -3.17 8.30 9.44
C SER A 223 -3.73 8.10 8.03
N PRO A 224 -3.81 9.16 7.18
CA PRO A 224 -4.45 9.07 5.87
C PRO A 224 -3.88 8.00 4.94
N VAL A 225 -2.61 7.60 5.12
CA VAL A 225 -1.99 6.53 4.35
C VAL A 225 -2.66 5.17 4.60
N ILE A 226 -3.16 4.92 5.81
CA ILE A 226 -3.87 3.68 6.16
C ILE A 226 -5.22 3.66 5.45
N PHE A 227 -5.94 4.80 5.46
CA PHE A 227 -7.18 4.95 4.72
C PHE A 227 -6.97 4.71 3.22
N ALA A 228 -6.03 5.43 2.60
CA ALA A 228 -5.82 5.39 1.15
C ALA A 228 -5.41 3.99 0.64
N ASN A 229 -4.51 3.30 1.36
CA ASN A 229 -4.14 1.93 1.00
C ASN A 229 -5.24 0.93 1.37
N GLY A 230 -6.02 1.18 2.42
CA GLY A 230 -7.15 0.34 2.83
C GLY A 230 -8.32 0.30 1.84
N ILE A 231 -8.49 1.35 1.01
CA ILE A 231 -9.52 1.40 -0.06
C ILE A 231 -8.98 1.00 -1.43
N SER A 232 -7.69 0.71 -1.56
CA SER A 232 -6.99 0.36 -2.80
C SER A 232 -6.89 -1.14 -3.03
N TYR A 233 -6.30 -1.55 -4.15
CA TYR A 233 -5.96 -2.94 -4.45
C TYR A 233 -4.46 -3.25 -4.26
N TYR A 234 -3.71 -2.37 -3.59
CA TYR A 234 -2.30 -2.62 -3.27
C TYR A 234 -2.13 -3.70 -2.20
N SER A 235 -1.02 -4.44 -2.25
CA SER A 235 -0.63 -5.45 -1.26
C SER A 235 -0.15 -4.87 0.09
N MET A 236 0.01 -3.56 0.20
CA MET A 236 0.58 -2.86 1.35
C MET A 236 -0.14 -3.13 2.67
N PRO A 237 -1.49 -3.14 2.74
CA PRO A 237 -2.21 -3.51 3.97
C PRO A 237 -1.91 -4.96 4.42
N ALA A 238 -1.76 -5.89 3.48
CA ALA A 238 -1.44 -7.28 3.79
C ALA A 238 -0.02 -7.42 4.36
N HIS A 239 0.97 -6.69 3.83
CA HIS A 239 2.31 -6.63 4.41
C HIS A 239 2.30 -6.06 5.83
N LEU A 240 1.53 -4.99 6.08
CA LEU A 240 1.40 -4.38 7.40
C LEU A 240 0.77 -5.34 8.40
N LEU A 241 -0.31 -6.03 8.03
CA LEU A 241 -0.95 -7.04 8.86
C LEU A 241 0.03 -8.18 9.19
N ALA A 242 0.67 -8.76 8.17
CA ALA A 242 1.58 -9.88 8.34
C ALA A 242 2.77 -9.52 9.26
N ASN A 243 3.40 -8.35 9.07
CA ASN A 243 4.49 -7.88 9.92
C ASN A 243 4.02 -7.58 11.35
N SER A 244 2.81 -7.06 11.54
CA SER A 244 2.24 -6.81 12.87
C SER A 244 1.94 -8.12 13.60
N VAL A 245 1.39 -9.12 12.91
CA VAL A 245 1.15 -10.47 13.46
C VAL A 245 2.48 -11.16 13.77
N TYR A 246 3.47 -11.06 12.89
CA TYR A 246 4.81 -11.57 13.11
C TYR A 246 5.44 -11.00 14.39
N ALA A 247 5.38 -9.69 14.58
CA ALA A 247 5.84 -9.05 15.82
C ALA A 247 5.07 -9.54 17.05
N LEU A 248 3.73 -9.64 16.97
CA LEU A 248 2.88 -10.13 18.07
C LEU A 248 3.21 -11.57 18.47
N LEU A 249 3.51 -12.43 17.51
CA LEU A 249 3.90 -13.82 17.77
C LEU A 249 5.28 -13.91 18.44
N LEU A 250 6.22 -13.06 18.04
CA LEU A 250 7.61 -13.12 18.50
C LEU A 250 7.90 -12.33 19.79
N ILE A 251 6.99 -11.48 20.27
CA ILE A 251 7.19 -10.72 21.52
C ILE A 251 7.35 -11.62 22.75
N ARG A 252 6.67 -12.79 22.75
CA ARG A 252 6.78 -13.85 23.76
C ARG A 252 6.94 -15.20 23.03
N PRO A 253 8.13 -15.48 22.45
CA PRO A 253 8.30 -16.61 21.56
C PRO A 253 8.28 -17.93 22.33
N THR A 254 7.45 -18.84 21.84
CA THR A 254 7.50 -20.28 22.10
C THR A 254 7.78 -20.99 20.78
N PRO A 255 8.19 -22.27 20.75
CA PRO A 255 8.39 -22.99 19.50
C PRO A 255 7.17 -22.95 18.56
N LEU A 256 5.97 -23.11 19.11
CA LEU A 256 4.73 -23.04 18.32
C LEU A 256 4.49 -21.63 17.76
N ARG A 257 4.66 -20.59 18.57
CA ARG A 257 4.53 -19.20 18.12
C ARG A 257 5.60 -18.82 17.11
N ALA A 258 6.83 -19.33 17.28
CA ALA A 258 7.89 -19.13 16.31
C ALA A 258 7.58 -19.84 14.98
N ALA A 259 7.09 -21.08 15.00
CA ALA A 259 6.63 -21.76 13.79
C ALA A 259 5.48 -21.00 13.10
N ALA A 260 4.47 -20.55 13.86
CA ALA A 260 3.38 -19.73 13.34
C ALA A 260 3.88 -18.40 12.75
N ALA A 261 4.86 -17.75 13.39
CA ALA A 261 5.52 -16.56 12.83
C ALA A 261 6.24 -16.87 11.52
N GLY A 262 6.88 -18.05 11.39
CA GLY A 262 7.46 -18.51 10.14
C GLY A 262 6.44 -18.67 9.03
N VAL A 263 5.28 -19.26 9.31
CA VAL A 263 4.17 -19.38 8.33
C VAL A 263 3.67 -18.00 7.88
N VAL A 264 3.45 -17.08 8.83
CA VAL A 264 3.05 -15.69 8.51
C VAL A 264 4.13 -14.97 7.72
N GLY A 265 5.41 -15.15 8.11
CA GLY A 265 6.54 -14.54 7.43
C GLY A 265 6.74 -15.07 6.01
N SER A 266 6.54 -16.38 5.77
CA SER A 266 6.60 -16.93 4.42
C SER A 266 5.49 -16.39 3.52
N MET A 267 4.28 -16.22 4.05
CA MET A 267 3.21 -15.54 3.33
C MET A 267 3.59 -14.08 3.03
N ALA A 268 4.16 -13.37 4.02
CA ALA A 268 4.62 -11.99 3.83
C ALA A 268 5.72 -11.85 2.76
N LEU A 269 6.64 -12.82 2.66
CA LEU A 269 7.64 -12.85 1.58
C LEU A 269 7.00 -13.01 0.21
N ALA A 270 5.88 -13.72 0.13
CA ALA A 270 5.18 -14.05 -1.11
C ALA A 270 4.09 -13.03 -1.52
N LEU A 271 3.77 -11.99 -0.72
CA LEU A 271 2.65 -11.08 -1.00
C LEU A 271 2.81 -10.29 -2.31
N HIS A 272 3.98 -9.74 -2.58
CA HIS A 272 4.25 -8.93 -3.77
C HIS A 272 5.74 -9.02 -4.14
N ASN A 273 6.59 -8.71 -3.16
CA ASN A 273 8.03 -8.90 -3.20
C ASN A 273 8.55 -9.14 -1.78
N PRO A 274 9.70 -9.82 -1.59
CA PRO A 274 10.18 -10.23 -0.28
C PRO A 274 10.75 -9.08 0.58
N VAL A 275 11.17 -7.97 -0.04
CA VAL A 275 11.95 -6.91 0.61
C VAL A 275 11.27 -6.31 1.84
N PRO A 276 9.95 -5.94 1.81
CA PRO A 276 9.29 -5.34 2.97
C PRO A 276 9.35 -6.22 4.23
N HIS A 277 9.15 -7.52 4.07
CA HIS A 277 9.20 -8.45 5.20
C HIS A 277 10.63 -8.75 5.63
N MET A 278 11.56 -8.94 4.71
CA MET A 278 12.98 -9.19 5.03
C MET A 278 13.56 -8.07 5.90
N LEU A 279 13.31 -6.81 5.52
CA LEU A 279 13.81 -5.66 6.28
C LEU A 279 13.15 -5.55 7.66
N PHE A 280 11.84 -5.80 7.74
CA PHE A 280 11.12 -5.77 9.02
C PHE A 280 11.50 -6.92 9.94
N ALA A 281 11.69 -8.14 9.43
CA ALA A 281 11.92 -9.34 10.19
C ALA A 281 13.38 -9.51 10.67
N ALA A 282 14.35 -8.92 9.95
CA ALA A 282 15.77 -9.11 10.23
C ALA A 282 16.18 -8.81 11.69
N PRO A 283 15.76 -7.72 12.36
CA PRO A 283 16.09 -7.47 13.75
C PRO A 283 15.55 -8.57 14.69
N TRP A 284 14.35 -9.10 14.42
CA TRP A 284 13.74 -10.17 15.19
C TRP A 284 14.51 -11.48 15.07
N LEU A 285 14.98 -11.82 13.87
CA LEU A 285 15.82 -12.99 13.62
C LEU A 285 17.12 -12.91 14.40
N VAL A 286 17.81 -11.77 14.34
CA VAL A 286 19.05 -11.52 15.08
C VAL A 286 18.82 -11.61 16.59
N TRP A 287 17.73 -11.04 17.08
CA TRP A 287 17.40 -11.12 18.50
C TRP A 287 17.11 -12.55 18.95
N ILE A 288 16.33 -13.33 18.19
CA ILE A 288 16.04 -14.74 18.49
C ILE A 288 17.33 -15.55 18.50
N ALA A 289 18.20 -15.39 17.49
CA ALA A 289 19.45 -16.13 17.37
C ALA A 289 20.42 -15.92 18.56
N ARG A 290 20.39 -14.68 19.11
CA ARG A 290 21.27 -14.32 20.27
C ARG A 290 20.70 -14.71 21.63
N ARG A 291 19.48 -15.21 21.67
CA ARG A 291 18.79 -15.53 22.91
C ARG A 291 19.16 -16.93 23.41
N GLN A 292 19.17 -17.13 24.73
CA GLN A 292 19.32 -18.47 25.32
C GLN A 292 18.15 -19.37 24.85
N GLY A 293 18.44 -20.54 24.33
CA GLY A 293 17.47 -21.43 23.69
C GLY A 293 17.02 -20.97 22.29
N GLY A 294 17.68 -19.95 21.71
CA GLY A 294 17.36 -19.35 20.42
C GLY A 294 17.45 -20.33 19.24
N ALA A 295 18.37 -21.29 19.27
CA ALA A 295 18.49 -22.29 18.21
C ALA A 295 17.20 -23.10 18.00
N ARG A 296 16.51 -23.53 19.09
CA ARG A 296 15.24 -24.24 19.01
C ARG A 296 14.13 -23.35 18.43
N LEU A 297 14.08 -22.07 18.84
CA LEU A 297 13.12 -21.11 18.32
C LEU A 297 13.38 -20.79 16.85
N LEU A 298 14.65 -20.63 16.48
CA LEU A 298 15.06 -20.40 15.09
C LEU A 298 14.73 -21.60 14.20
N ALA A 299 14.99 -22.82 14.66
CA ALA A 299 14.62 -24.05 13.95
C ALA A 299 13.10 -24.13 13.73
N ALA A 300 12.29 -23.83 14.74
CA ALA A 300 10.83 -23.80 14.64
C ALA A 300 10.35 -22.70 13.66
N LEU A 301 10.96 -21.52 13.70
CA LEU A 301 10.68 -20.41 12.79
C LEU A 301 11.00 -20.80 11.34
N ILE A 302 12.17 -21.36 11.08
CA ILE A 302 12.58 -21.85 9.75
C ILE A 302 11.65 -22.96 9.26
N ALA A 303 11.28 -23.89 10.14
CA ALA A 303 10.31 -24.94 9.80
C ALA A 303 8.94 -24.34 9.39
N GLY A 304 8.53 -23.25 10.00
CA GLY A 304 7.33 -22.51 9.60
C GLY A 304 7.47 -21.79 8.26
N TYR A 305 8.63 -21.19 7.97
CA TYR A 305 8.89 -20.54 6.67
C TYR A 305 8.91 -21.55 5.51
N PHE A 306 9.48 -22.73 5.73
CA PHE A 306 9.88 -23.65 4.67
C PHE A 306 8.73 -24.03 3.71
N PRO A 307 7.55 -24.53 4.15
CA PRO A 307 6.55 -25.05 3.23
C PRO A 307 6.05 -24.02 2.21
N LEU A 308 5.67 -22.84 2.68
CA LEU A 308 5.12 -21.80 1.81
C LEU A 308 6.20 -21.07 1.00
N CYS A 309 7.44 -20.96 1.51
CA CYS A 309 8.55 -20.46 0.72
C CYS A 309 8.88 -21.40 -0.46
N VAL A 310 8.79 -22.72 -0.25
CA VAL A 310 8.94 -23.68 -1.34
C VAL A 310 7.78 -23.58 -2.32
N LEU A 311 6.53 -23.58 -1.83
CA LEU A 311 5.35 -23.60 -2.68
C LEU A 311 5.16 -22.27 -3.44
N LEU A 312 5.07 -21.16 -2.70
CA LEU A 312 4.77 -19.85 -3.27
C LEU A 312 6.02 -19.14 -3.82
N GLY A 313 7.20 -19.48 -3.29
CA GLY A 313 8.48 -18.98 -3.77
C GLY A 313 8.99 -19.78 -4.96
N LEU A 314 9.58 -20.93 -4.69
CA LEU A 314 10.21 -21.75 -5.74
C LEU A 314 9.18 -22.30 -6.74
N GLY A 315 8.01 -22.74 -6.28
CA GLY A 315 6.94 -23.28 -7.14
C GLY A 315 6.41 -22.21 -8.10
N TRP A 316 6.13 -20.98 -7.62
CA TRP A 316 5.69 -19.88 -8.49
C TRP A 316 6.78 -19.43 -9.45
N PHE A 317 8.03 -19.38 -8.99
CA PHE A 317 9.17 -19.09 -9.86
C PHE A 317 9.28 -20.11 -11.00
N TRP A 318 9.23 -21.40 -10.67
CA TRP A 318 9.27 -22.48 -11.65
C TRP A 318 8.11 -22.38 -12.65
N PHE A 319 6.87 -22.18 -12.17
CA PHE A 319 5.70 -21.94 -13.00
C PHE A 319 5.90 -20.75 -13.95
N SER A 320 6.33 -19.61 -13.45
CA SER A 320 6.54 -18.39 -14.26
C SER A 320 7.57 -18.59 -15.35
N VAL A 321 8.67 -19.30 -15.05
CA VAL A 321 9.70 -19.64 -16.04
C VAL A 321 9.14 -20.56 -17.13
N HIS A 322 8.35 -21.57 -16.76
CA HIS A 322 7.73 -22.49 -17.72
C HIS A 322 6.71 -21.76 -18.61
N LEU A 323 5.85 -20.96 -18.02
CA LEU A 323 4.86 -20.18 -18.76
C LEU A 323 5.52 -19.30 -19.85
N MET A 324 6.61 -18.60 -19.52
CA MET A 324 7.32 -17.76 -20.48
C MET A 324 8.10 -18.54 -21.53
N ARG A 325 8.47 -19.79 -21.24
CA ARG A 325 9.28 -20.65 -22.12
C ARG A 325 8.50 -21.47 -23.13
N GLU A 326 7.20 -21.62 -22.97
CA GLU A 326 6.36 -22.32 -23.94
C GLU A 326 6.48 -21.64 -25.31
N GLY A 327 7.42 -22.10 -26.14
CA GLY A 327 7.71 -21.57 -27.47
C GLY A 327 9.18 -21.26 -27.77
N LEU A 328 10.08 -21.29 -26.77
CA LEU A 328 11.53 -21.16 -26.98
C LEU A 328 12.25 -22.49 -26.73
N VAL A 329 12.79 -23.07 -27.77
CA VAL A 329 13.60 -24.31 -27.73
C VAL A 329 14.82 -24.07 -26.82
N SER A 330 14.94 -24.95 -25.82
CA SER A 330 16.12 -25.28 -25.01
C SER A 330 17.13 -24.17 -24.66
N SER A 331 16.89 -23.45 -23.58
CA SER A 331 17.98 -23.01 -22.72
C SER A 331 17.80 -23.64 -21.33
N THR A 332 18.89 -24.16 -20.78
CA THR A 332 18.89 -24.93 -19.53
C THR A 332 18.27 -24.15 -18.38
N THR A 333 17.45 -24.80 -17.55
CA THR A 333 16.78 -24.25 -16.36
C THR A 333 17.73 -23.49 -15.43
N SER A 334 19.01 -23.90 -15.40
CA SER A 334 20.09 -23.28 -14.63
C SER A 334 20.40 -21.84 -15.07
N VAL A 335 20.40 -21.55 -16.38
CA VAL A 335 20.71 -20.20 -16.90
C VAL A 335 19.60 -19.20 -16.55
N ALA A 336 18.34 -19.61 -16.58
CA ALA A 336 17.23 -18.75 -16.21
C ALA A 336 17.20 -18.46 -14.69
N LEU A 337 17.57 -19.45 -13.86
CA LEU A 337 17.71 -19.25 -12.41
C LEU A 337 18.84 -18.28 -12.09
N ILE A 338 20.01 -18.46 -12.72
CA ILE A 338 21.17 -17.58 -12.55
C ILE A 338 20.82 -16.15 -12.98
N ASN A 339 20.18 -15.96 -14.13
CA ASN A 339 19.78 -14.64 -14.61
C ASN A 339 18.79 -13.95 -13.65
N ARG A 340 17.84 -14.69 -13.07
CA ARG A 340 16.91 -14.12 -12.09
C ARG A 340 17.54 -13.85 -10.73
N LEU A 341 18.48 -14.67 -10.29
CA LEU A 341 19.30 -14.37 -9.10
C LEU A 341 20.16 -13.14 -9.32
N GLN A 342 20.75 -12.98 -10.50
CA GLN A 342 21.47 -11.75 -10.88
C GLN A 342 20.55 -10.52 -10.86
N VAL A 343 19.32 -10.62 -11.37
CA VAL A 343 18.32 -9.55 -11.30
C VAL A 343 17.97 -9.24 -9.84
N LEU A 344 17.76 -10.26 -8.98
CA LEU A 344 17.50 -10.05 -7.55
C LEU A 344 18.68 -9.39 -6.83
N ILE A 345 19.92 -9.73 -7.19
CA ILE A 345 21.12 -9.10 -6.63
C ILE A 345 21.28 -7.67 -7.18
N SER A 346 20.97 -7.44 -8.45
CA SER A 346 21.04 -6.10 -9.08
C SER A 346 19.97 -5.14 -8.58
N ILE A 347 18.92 -5.63 -7.90
CA ILE A 347 17.94 -4.78 -7.20
C ILE A 347 18.60 -4.00 -6.06
N PHE A 348 19.72 -4.48 -5.51
CA PHE A 348 20.46 -3.77 -4.46
C PHE A 348 21.67 -3.09 -5.06
N SER A 349 21.63 -1.78 -5.15
CA SER A 349 22.73 -0.95 -5.65
C SER A 349 23.00 0.23 -4.72
N LEU A 350 24.18 0.80 -4.80
CA LEU A 350 24.45 2.06 -4.08
C LEU A 350 23.56 3.18 -4.65
N PRO A 351 22.95 4.00 -3.77
CA PRO A 351 22.02 5.03 -4.20
C PRO A 351 22.76 6.13 -4.98
N ASP A 352 22.22 6.51 -6.12
CA ASP A 352 22.56 7.74 -6.81
C ASP A 352 21.78 8.94 -6.22
N ALA A 353 22.03 10.14 -6.73
CA ALA A 353 21.37 11.36 -6.25
C ALA A 353 19.85 11.31 -6.44
N SER A 354 19.34 10.67 -7.49
CA SER A 354 17.91 10.56 -7.77
C SER A 354 17.21 9.63 -6.78
N VAL A 355 17.85 8.52 -6.43
CA VAL A 355 17.38 7.60 -5.40
C VAL A 355 17.37 8.27 -4.04
N VAL A 356 18.45 8.98 -3.67
CA VAL A 356 18.51 9.73 -2.40
C VAL A 356 17.37 10.75 -2.33
N LEU A 357 17.16 11.53 -3.39
CA LEU A 357 16.06 12.49 -3.44
C LEU A 357 14.69 11.80 -3.28
N ALA A 358 14.46 10.70 -4.00
CA ALA A 358 13.22 9.94 -3.88
C ALA A 358 12.99 9.41 -2.44
N ARG A 359 14.04 8.99 -1.72
CA ARG A 359 13.93 8.54 -0.32
C ARG A 359 13.64 9.70 0.65
N LEU A 360 14.26 10.85 0.44
CA LEU A 360 13.96 12.06 1.22
C LEU A 360 12.52 12.51 1.01
N ILE A 361 12.02 12.50 -0.22
CA ILE A 361 10.60 12.74 -0.54
C ILE A 361 9.72 11.66 0.12
N GLY A 362 10.15 10.40 0.13
CA GLY A 362 9.46 9.33 0.86
C GLY A 362 9.28 9.64 2.34
N ILE A 363 10.33 10.12 3.01
CA ILE A 363 10.27 10.55 4.42
C ILE A 363 9.29 11.73 4.59
N ALA A 364 9.34 12.71 3.68
CA ALA A 364 8.39 13.83 3.67
C ALA A 364 6.94 13.34 3.48
N LYS A 365 6.72 12.34 2.63
CA LYS A 365 5.39 11.71 2.45
C LYS A 365 4.94 10.97 3.71
N ILE A 366 5.81 10.29 4.47
CA ILE A 366 5.42 9.72 5.77
C ILE A 366 4.84 10.80 6.67
N TRP A 367 5.48 11.99 6.72
CA TRP A 367 5.01 13.11 7.52
C TRP A 367 3.63 13.62 7.09
N VAL A 368 3.46 13.91 5.80
CA VAL A 368 2.23 14.54 5.25
C VAL A 368 1.03 13.57 5.21
N TRP A 369 1.31 12.25 5.25
CA TRP A 369 0.30 11.18 5.24
C TRP A 369 0.09 10.54 6.61
N ALA A 370 0.61 11.13 7.67
CA ALA A 370 0.42 10.75 9.06
C ALA A 370 -0.46 11.74 9.82
N VAL A 371 -0.85 11.38 11.04
CA VAL A 371 -1.36 12.35 12.01
C VAL A 371 -0.25 13.35 12.31
N PRO A 372 -0.51 14.67 12.26
CA PRO A 372 0.51 15.68 12.55
C PRO A 372 1.18 15.48 13.92
N GLY A 373 2.51 15.50 13.94
CA GLY A 373 3.31 15.23 15.14
C GLY A 373 3.62 13.75 15.42
N LEU A 374 3.03 12.79 14.67
CA LEU A 374 3.24 11.35 14.87
C LEU A 374 4.73 10.96 14.84
N MET A 375 5.49 11.46 13.87
CA MET A 375 6.92 11.11 13.73
C MET A 375 7.77 11.67 14.87
N ILE A 376 7.46 12.87 15.37
CA ILE A 376 8.15 13.47 16.53
C ILE A 376 7.94 12.60 17.76
N LEU A 377 6.67 12.26 18.04
CA LEU A 377 6.32 11.40 19.17
C LEU A 377 6.95 10.01 19.04
N ALA A 378 6.90 9.40 17.85
CA ALA A 378 7.51 8.10 17.61
C ALA A 378 9.04 8.14 17.87
N SER A 379 9.72 9.19 17.42
CA SER A 379 11.15 9.38 17.68
C SER A 379 11.44 9.58 19.17
N ALA A 380 10.62 10.39 19.86
CA ALA A 380 10.75 10.60 21.30
C ALA A 380 10.54 9.30 22.10
N GLY A 381 9.52 8.50 21.74
CA GLY A 381 9.26 7.21 22.38
C GLY A 381 10.38 6.19 22.12
N ALA A 382 10.87 6.11 20.86
CA ALA A 382 11.98 5.25 20.49
C ALA A 382 13.27 5.57 21.28
N LEU A 383 13.64 6.84 21.37
CA LEU A 383 14.83 7.28 22.11
C LEU A 383 14.69 7.04 23.61
N ARG A 384 13.51 7.29 24.16
CA ARG A 384 13.24 7.13 25.59
C ARG A 384 13.29 5.69 26.03
N TRP A 385 12.61 4.80 25.28
CA TRP A 385 12.46 3.40 25.64
C TRP A 385 13.36 2.46 24.82
N ARG A 386 14.51 2.97 24.38
CA ARG A 386 15.51 2.21 23.59
C ARG A 386 15.99 0.90 24.24
N ARG A 387 15.75 0.70 25.56
CA ARG A 387 16.07 -0.51 26.29
C ARG A 387 14.85 -1.42 26.51
N ASP A 388 13.64 -0.99 26.20
CA ASP A 388 12.49 -1.87 26.16
C ASP A 388 12.54 -2.71 24.89
N LEU A 389 12.37 -4.02 25.03
CA LEU A 389 12.54 -4.95 23.91
C LEU A 389 11.62 -4.65 22.73
N LEU A 390 10.31 -4.43 23.00
CA LEU A 390 9.36 -4.20 21.91
C LEU A 390 9.63 -2.86 21.23
N CYS A 391 9.87 -1.81 22.01
CA CYS A 391 10.24 -0.50 21.45
C CYS A 391 11.53 -0.60 20.63
N GLN A 392 12.53 -1.35 21.10
CA GLN A 392 13.78 -1.57 20.35
C GLN A 392 13.53 -2.30 19.04
N MET A 393 12.77 -3.41 19.06
CA MET A 393 12.47 -4.19 17.85
C MET A 393 11.66 -3.38 16.83
N LEU A 394 10.63 -2.65 17.27
CA LEU A 394 9.85 -1.79 16.40
C LEU A 394 10.70 -0.67 15.79
N THR A 395 11.56 -0.02 16.60
CA THR A 395 12.47 1.02 16.13
C THR A 395 13.44 0.49 15.09
N THR A 396 14.12 -0.63 15.38
CA THR A 396 15.10 -1.20 14.45
C THR A 396 14.45 -1.73 13.18
N SER A 397 13.27 -2.34 13.26
CA SER A 397 12.50 -2.76 12.07
C SER A 397 12.08 -1.57 11.21
N ALA A 398 11.61 -0.48 11.82
CA ALA A 398 11.24 0.74 11.10
C ALA A 398 12.45 1.40 10.43
N LEU A 399 13.55 1.56 11.16
CA LEU A 399 14.78 2.14 10.62
C LEU A 399 15.39 1.28 9.51
N LEU A 400 15.44 -0.05 9.71
CA LEU A 400 15.96 -0.94 8.68
C LEU A 400 15.08 -0.96 7.43
N THR A 401 13.74 -0.90 7.59
CA THR A 401 12.82 -0.74 6.45
C THR A 401 13.08 0.60 5.75
N LEU A 402 13.19 1.69 6.48
CA LEU A 402 13.42 3.03 5.91
C LEU A 402 14.74 3.10 5.13
N PHE A 403 15.85 2.69 5.76
CA PHE A 403 17.19 2.79 5.19
C PHE A 403 17.51 1.66 4.20
N GLY A 404 16.94 0.46 4.39
CA GLY A 404 17.14 -0.64 3.44
C GLY A 404 16.66 -0.32 2.03
N TYR A 405 15.60 0.47 1.92
CA TYR A 405 15.13 0.92 0.61
C TYR A 405 16.04 1.96 -0.08
N PHE A 406 17.02 2.55 0.60
CA PHE A 406 18.05 3.36 -0.07
C PHE A 406 18.92 2.54 -1.03
N LEU A 407 18.98 1.22 -0.82
CA LEU A 407 19.72 0.31 -1.70
C LEU A 407 18.89 -0.16 -2.91
N VAL A 408 17.60 0.19 -2.99
CA VAL A 408 16.73 -0.17 -4.12
C VAL A 408 16.74 0.97 -5.14
N PRO A 409 17.17 0.79 -6.40
CA PRO A 409 17.49 1.86 -7.35
C PRO A 409 16.28 2.51 -8.02
N VAL A 410 15.06 2.15 -7.64
CA VAL A 410 13.81 2.65 -8.24
C VAL A 410 12.95 3.36 -7.21
N ASP A 411 12.19 4.36 -7.64
CA ASP A 411 11.13 4.94 -6.81
C ASP A 411 9.90 4.01 -6.78
N GLN A 412 8.90 4.37 -5.98
CA GLN A 412 7.69 3.55 -5.84
C GLN A 412 6.73 3.66 -7.06
N GLY A 413 7.02 4.48 -8.05
CA GLY A 413 6.14 4.76 -9.17
C GLY A 413 4.83 5.43 -8.73
N HIS A 414 3.70 4.78 -8.97
CA HIS A 414 2.38 5.22 -8.51
C HIS A 414 2.14 4.83 -7.04
N GLY A 415 1.09 5.38 -6.43
CA GLY A 415 0.57 5.00 -5.11
C GLY A 415 0.57 6.14 -4.07
N TRP A 416 -0.17 5.90 -3.01
CA TRP A 416 -0.51 6.89 -1.99
C TRP A 416 0.45 6.82 -0.79
N GLY A 417 0.91 7.98 -0.33
CA GLY A 417 1.89 8.05 0.74
C GLY A 417 3.26 7.49 0.33
N TYR A 418 3.99 6.90 1.28
CA TYR A 418 5.25 6.21 1.02
C TYR A 418 5.09 4.70 1.19
N ARG A 419 4.81 4.01 0.07
CA ARG A 419 4.50 2.56 0.05
C ARG A 419 5.63 1.70 0.61
N TYR A 420 6.87 2.07 0.37
CA TYR A 420 8.04 1.32 0.83
C TYR A 420 8.16 1.23 2.35
N PHE A 421 7.64 2.22 3.07
CA PHE A 421 7.62 2.21 4.53
C PHE A 421 6.34 1.61 5.12
N HIS A 422 5.28 1.44 4.33
CA HIS A 422 3.95 1.06 4.84
C HIS A 422 3.97 -0.25 5.64
N SER A 423 4.78 -1.22 5.24
CA SER A 423 4.93 -2.52 5.92
C SER A 423 5.44 -2.43 7.37
N ALA A 424 6.10 -1.32 7.73
CA ALA A 424 6.62 -1.04 9.07
C ALA A 424 5.79 0.03 9.82
N TRP A 425 4.67 0.48 9.26
CA TRP A 425 3.86 1.57 9.82
C TRP A 425 3.43 1.32 11.27
N VAL A 426 3.22 0.07 11.67
CA VAL A 426 2.85 -0.34 13.04
C VAL A 426 3.80 0.23 14.10
N ALA A 427 5.05 0.47 13.77
CA ALA A 427 6.04 1.02 14.69
C ALA A 427 5.71 2.47 15.09
N LEU A 428 5.22 3.31 14.17
CA LEU A 428 5.00 4.73 14.43
C LEU A 428 3.94 4.98 15.51
N PRO A 429 2.70 4.45 15.44
CA PRO A 429 1.69 4.69 16.46
C PRO A 429 2.06 4.09 17.82
N LEU A 430 2.69 2.90 17.86
CA LEU A 430 3.11 2.28 19.12
C LEU A 430 4.25 3.07 19.79
N LEU A 431 5.25 3.50 19.05
CA LEU A 431 6.35 4.32 19.57
C LEU A 431 5.87 5.73 19.94
N ALA A 432 4.96 6.34 19.18
CA ALA A 432 4.36 7.62 19.54
C ALA A 432 3.56 7.53 20.84
N THR A 433 2.79 6.46 21.02
CA THR A 433 2.11 6.19 22.28
C THR A 433 3.10 5.99 23.44
N ALA A 434 4.26 5.38 23.19
CA ALA A 434 5.32 5.24 24.19
C ALA A 434 5.96 6.58 24.60
N ALA A 435 5.80 7.65 23.83
CA ALA A 435 6.17 9.00 24.28
C ALA A 435 5.15 9.58 25.27
N LEU A 436 3.88 9.16 25.18
CA LEU A 436 2.77 9.66 26.00
C LEU A 436 2.51 8.79 27.24
N PHE A 437 2.81 7.51 27.17
CA PHE A 437 2.57 6.50 28.19
C PHE A 437 3.84 5.68 28.47
N ARG A 438 3.91 5.13 29.68
CA ARG A 438 5.05 4.28 30.07
C ARG A 438 4.78 2.81 29.72
N PRO A 439 5.74 2.11 29.10
CA PRO A 439 5.64 0.66 28.94
C PRO A 439 5.52 -0.04 30.31
N ALA A 440 4.65 -1.03 30.39
CA ALA A 440 4.32 -1.75 31.63
C ALA A 440 5.55 -2.39 32.32
N ARG A 441 6.53 -2.85 31.53
CA ARG A 441 7.78 -3.46 32.04
C ARG A 441 8.70 -2.49 32.77
N THR A 442 8.42 -1.20 32.72
CA THR A 442 9.17 -0.13 33.40
C THR A 442 8.47 0.38 34.65
N ALA A 443 7.30 -0.18 35.00
CA ALA A 443 6.59 0.14 36.23
C ALA A 443 7.48 -0.10 37.45
N GLY A 444 7.49 0.86 38.38
CA GLY A 444 8.33 0.79 39.61
C GLY A 444 9.78 1.28 39.44
N LYS A 445 10.25 1.62 38.23
CA LYS A 445 11.52 2.32 38.06
C LYS A 445 11.30 3.82 38.26
N ASP A 446 12.17 4.44 39.06
CA ASP A 446 12.15 5.88 39.29
C ASP A 446 12.62 6.60 38.00
N VAL A 447 11.67 6.90 37.14
CA VAL A 447 11.88 7.64 35.88
C VAL A 447 11.13 8.94 35.99
N SER A 448 11.87 10.06 36.03
CA SER A 448 11.26 11.39 36.08
C SER A 448 10.26 11.61 34.93
N PRO A 449 9.13 12.34 35.18
CA PRO A 449 8.21 12.72 34.11
C PRO A 449 8.93 13.50 33.01
N ARG A 450 8.58 13.24 31.75
CA ARG A 450 9.18 13.92 30.60
C ARG A 450 8.15 14.68 29.80
N LEU A 451 8.63 15.52 28.90
CA LEU A 451 7.97 16.58 28.15
C LEU A 451 6.57 16.25 27.59
N PHE A 452 6.29 14.98 27.20
CA PHE A 452 5.06 14.61 26.50
C PHE A 452 4.10 13.73 27.33
N GLU A 453 4.38 13.42 28.60
CA GLU A 453 3.53 12.54 29.43
C GLU A 453 2.34 13.26 30.11
N ASP A 454 2.31 14.58 30.03
CA ASP A 454 1.26 15.39 30.67
C ASP A 454 -0.10 15.28 29.96
N SER A 455 -1.17 15.60 30.70
CA SER A 455 -2.54 15.49 30.20
C SER A 455 -2.87 16.50 29.09
N GLU A 456 -2.21 17.65 29.05
CA GLU A 456 -2.42 18.67 28.01
C GLU A 456 -1.85 18.19 26.68
N THR A 457 -0.65 17.57 26.68
CA THR A 457 -0.06 16.95 25.49
C THR A 457 -0.94 15.82 24.96
N LYS A 458 -1.43 14.94 25.84
CA LYS A 458 -2.38 13.88 25.45
C LYS A 458 -3.65 14.46 24.83
N SER A 459 -4.20 15.52 25.38
CA SER A 459 -5.38 16.19 24.82
C SER A 459 -5.09 16.83 23.47
N PHE A 460 -3.93 17.46 23.30
CA PHE A 460 -3.50 18.02 22.02
C PHE A 460 -3.34 16.92 20.94
N VAL A 461 -2.67 15.82 21.26
CA VAL A 461 -2.50 14.69 20.33
C VAL A 461 -3.85 14.06 19.97
N ALA A 462 -4.74 13.90 20.95
CA ALA A 462 -6.09 13.41 20.69
C ALA A 462 -6.90 14.37 19.78
N ALA A 463 -6.74 15.68 19.94
CA ALA A 463 -7.31 16.66 19.04
C ALA A 463 -6.76 16.51 17.60
N CYS A 464 -5.43 16.34 17.45
CA CYS A 464 -4.82 16.06 16.16
C CYS A 464 -5.41 14.79 15.53
N ILE A 465 -5.57 13.71 16.29
CA ILE A 465 -6.19 12.45 15.84
C ILE A 465 -7.60 12.71 15.31
N LEU A 466 -8.47 13.32 16.13
CA LEU A 466 -9.88 13.51 15.80
C LEU A 466 -10.07 14.44 14.59
N LEU A 467 -9.31 15.53 14.53
CA LEU A 467 -9.35 16.44 13.39
C LEU A 467 -8.79 15.78 12.12
N THR A 468 -7.77 14.92 12.24
CA THR A 468 -7.23 14.19 11.09
C THR A 468 -8.22 13.13 10.60
N LEU A 469 -8.93 12.44 11.50
CA LEU A 469 -9.99 11.49 11.12
C LEU A 469 -11.09 12.16 10.28
N VAL A 470 -11.49 13.39 10.65
CA VAL A 470 -12.59 14.08 9.96
C VAL A 470 -12.06 14.85 8.74
N PHE A 471 -11.15 15.79 8.97
CA PHE A 471 -10.71 16.72 7.93
C PHE A 471 -9.55 16.17 7.10
N GLY A 472 -8.57 15.53 7.73
CA GLY A 472 -7.42 14.97 7.02
C GLY A 472 -7.79 13.84 6.09
N ILE A 473 -8.54 12.84 6.58
CA ILE A 473 -9.04 11.73 5.75
C ILE A 473 -10.04 12.23 4.73
N GLY A 474 -11.00 13.10 5.12
CA GLY A 474 -11.97 13.67 4.20
C GLY A 474 -11.32 14.44 3.04
N PHE A 475 -10.30 15.25 3.34
CA PHE A 475 -9.54 15.96 2.32
C PHE A 475 -8.78 15.01 1.39
N ARG A 476 -8.12 13.97 1.93
CA ARG A 476 -7.44 12.97 1.11
C ARG A 476 -8.43 12.14 0.29
N ALA A 477 -9.58 11.80 0.83
CA ALA A 477 -10.66 11.14 0.09
C ALA A 477 -11.10 11.96 -1.13
N TYR A 478 -11.29 13.27 -0.95
CA TYR A 478 -11.60 14.20 -2.05
C TYR A 478 -10.49 14.22 -3.11
N GLN A 479 -9.21 14.29 -2.70
CA GLN A 479 -8.07 14.26 -3.63
C GLN A 479 -8.01 12.94 -4.42
N LEU A 480 -8.19 11.80 -3.74
CA LEU A 480 -8.17 10.48 -4.35
C LEU A 480 -9.30 10.35 -5.37
N GLN A 481 -10.53 10.69 -4.98
CA GLN A 481 -11.68 10.64 -5.88
C GLN A 481 -11.45 11.51 -7.12
N GLY A 482 -11.01 12.76 -6.94
CA GLY A 482 -10.72 13.65 -8.05
C GLY A 482 -9.61 13.15 -8.97
N PHE A 483 -8.64 12.40 -8.44
CA PHE A 483 -7.61 11.75 -9.25
C PHE A 483 -8.19 10.56 -10.04
N LEU A 484 -8.87 9.64 -9.36
CA LEU A 484 -9.47 8.45 -9.97
C LEU A 484 -10.48 8.79 -11.08
N VAL A 485 -11.37 9.76 -10.82
CA VAL A 485 -12.35 10.21 -11.82
C VAL A 485 -11.66 10.77 -13.06
N ARG A 486 -10.60 11.56 -12.88
CA ARG A 486 -9.83 12.08 -14.04
C ARG A 486 -9.11 10.98 -14.80
N ASP A 487 -8.60 9.97 -14.10
CA ASP A 487 -7.90 8.83 -14.70
C ASP A 487 -8.88 7.98 -15.52
N VAL A 488 -9.97 7.52 -14.91
CA VAL A 488 -10.99 6.68 -15.58
C VAL A 488 -11.67 7.41 -16.74
N ASN A 489 -11.84 8.74 -16.66
CA ASN A 489 -12.42 9.56 -17.76
C ASN A 489 -11.49 9.70 -18.97
N GLN A 490 -10.25 9.19 -18.92
CA GLN A 490 -9.36 9.10 -20.07
C GLN A 490 -9.68 7.87 -20.97
N VAL A 491 -10.61 7.03 -20.57
CA VAL A 491 -11.18 6.00 -21.44
C VAL A 491 -12.31 6.63 -22.28
N PRO A 492 -12.33 6.46 -23.62
CA PRO A 492 -13.40 6.95 -24.46
C PRO A 492 -14.78 6.48 -23.97
N GLN A 493 -15.68 7.42 -23.69
CA GLN A 493 -17.00 7.16 -23.10
C GLN A 493 -18.03 6.92 -24.21
N TYR A 494 -18.49 5.68 -24.34
CA TYR A 494 -19.52 5.28 -25.28
C TYR A 494 -20.68 4.56 -24.57
N LYS A 495 -21.91 4.97 -24.86
CA LYS A 495 -23.13 4.49 -24.15
C LYS A 495 -23.76 3.23 -24.76
N GLY A 496 -23.03 2.42 -25.53
CA GLY A 496 -23.53 1.13 -26.06
C GLY A 496 -23.41 0.02 -25.02
N THR A 497 -24.27 -0.98 -25.10
CA THR A 497 -24.27 -2.19 -24.26
C THR A 497 -23.66 -3.40 -24.94
N GLU A 498 -23.39 -3.32 -26.24
CA GLU A 498 -22.84 -4.38 -27.06
C GLU A 498 -21.37 -4.62 -26.75
N ARG A 499 -20.89 -5.81 -27.12
CA ARG A 499 -19.48 -6.15 -27.04
C ARG A 499 -18.67 -5.19 -27.91
N ARG A 500 -17.66 -4.56 -27.32
CA ARG A 500 -16.87 -3.51 -27.96
C ARG A 500 -15.38 -3.66 -27.71
N VAL A 501 -14.60 -3.09 -28.61
CA VAL A 501 -13.15 -2.90 -28.44
C VAL A 501 -12.89 -1.40 -28.28
N VAL A 502 -12.17 -1.04 -27.24
CA VAL A 502 -11.72 0.35 -26.97
C VAL A 502 -10.22 0.40 -27.16
N ILE A 503 -9.75 1.17 -28.14
CA ILE A 503 -8.31 1.35 -28.39
C ILE A 503 -7.88 2.70 -27.80
N LEU A 504 -6.98 2.64 -26.84
CA LEU A 504 -6.52 3.80 -26.07
C LEU A 504 -5.24 4.38 -26.66
N ASP A 505 -5.23 5.68 -26.96
CA ASP A 505 -4.02 6.44 -27.30
C ASP A 505 -3.35 6.94 -26.02
N THR A 506 -2.44 6.13 -25.48
CA THR A 506 -1.76 6.43 -24.21
C THR A 506 -0.72 7.54 -24.30
N ARG A 507 -0.43 8.08 -25.50
CA ARG A 507 0.49 9.21 -25.70
C ARG A 507 -0.09 10.54 -25.24
N VAL A 508 -1.42 10.64 -25.15
CA VAL A 508 -2.14 11.87 -24.76
C VAL A 508 -2.41 11.95 -23.26
N SER A 509 -2.12 10.89 -22.51
CA SER A 509 -2.35 10.83 -21.08
C SER A 509 -1.10 10.35 -20.35
N PHE A 510 -0.84 10.97 -19.21
CA PHE A 510 0.22 10.51 -18.32
C PHE A 510 -0.28 9.27 -17.57
N TYR A 511 0.42 8.16 -17.68
CA TYR A 511 0.04 6.83 -17.16
C TYR A 511 -1.20 6.19 -17.82
N GLY A 512 -1.63 6.64 -18.99
CA GLY A 512 -2.79 6.07 -19.69
C GLY A 512 -2.64 4.57 -20.06
N ALA A 513 -1.42 4.05 -20.10
CA ALA A 513 -1.18 2.63 -20.31
C ALA A 513 -1.76 1.75 -19.20
N ASP A 514 -1.85 2.26 -17.95
CA ASP A 514 -2.45 1.55 -16.81
C ASP A 514 -3.96 1.32 -16.97
N LEU A 515 -4.62 2.05 -17.88
CA LEU A 515 -6.04 1.87 -18.20
C LEU A 515 -6.32 0.67 -19.12
N VAL A 516 -5.28 0.06 -19.73
CA VAL A 516 -5.41 -1.15 -20.56
C VAL A 516 -5.53 -2.37 -19.64
N GLN A 517 -6.71 -2.53 -19.04
CA GLN A 517 -7.02 -3.60 -18.08
C GLN A 517 -8.13 -4.49 -18.64
N ASN A 518 -7.88 -5.78 -18.71
CA ASN A 518 -8.77 -6.76 -19.29
C ASN A 518 -9.09 -7.92 -18.32
N ASP A 519 -10.19 -8.59 -18.57
CA ASP A 519 -10.50 -9.89 -17.98
C ASP A 519 -9.47 -10.95 -18.43
N PRO A 520 -9.04 -11.90 -17.58
CA PRO A 520 -8.06 -12.93 -17.95
C PRO A 520 -8.38 -13.75 -19.20
N TRP A 521 -9.63 -13.76 -19.64
CA TRP A 521 -10.09 -14.49 -20.84
C TRP A 521 -10.88 -13.63 -21.81
N LEU A 522 -10.87 -12.31 -21.64
CA LEU A 522 -11.61 -11.35 -22.47
C LEU A 522 -13.13 -11.63 -22.52
N ARG A 523 -13.72 -12.08 -21.42
CA ARG A 523 -15.15 -12.45 -21.34
C ARG A 523 -16.08 -11.26 -21.12
N GLY A 524 -15.52 -10.08 -20.79
CA GLY A 524 -16.28 -8.84 -20.61
C GLY A 524 -16.86 -8.30 -21.93
N ASN A 525 -17.85 -7.39 -21.81
CA ASN A 525 -18.40 -6.69 -22.97
C ASN A 525 -17.42 -5.64 -23.54
N GLU A 526 -16.38 -5.28 -22.80
CA GLU A 526 -15.36 -4.33 -23.21
C GLU A 526 -13.99 -4.97 -23.19
N THR A 527 -13.28 -4.86 -24.34
CA THR A 527 -11.86 -5.22 -24.45
C THR A 527 -11.09 -3.93 -24.69
N ARG A 528 -10.13 -3.63 -23.80
CA ARG A 528 -9.26 -2.46 -23.92
C ARG A 528 -7.95 -2.84 -24.58
N MET A 529 -7.53 -2.03 -25.52
CA MET A 529 -6.31 -2.22 -26.29
C MET A 529 -5.46 -0.95 -26.28
N TYR A 530 -4.17 -1.13 -26.42
CA TYR A 530 -3.18 -0.08 -26.56
C TYR A 530 -3.00 0.28 -28.04
N SER A 531 -3.08 1.56 -28.41
CA SER A 531 -2.92 1.99 -29.79
C SER A 531 -1.47 1.91 -30.26
N HIS A 532 -1.29 1.33 -31.45
CA HIS A 532 -0.05 1.38 -32.21
C HIS A 532 -0.05 2.43 -33.32
N GLY A 533 -1.07 3.28 -33.36
CA GLY A 533 -1.33 4.29 -34.38
C GLY A 533 -2.46 3.90 -35.33
N ALA A 534 -3.15 4.90 -35.86
CA ALA A 534 -4.41 4.71 -36.57
C ALA A 534 -4.38 3.65 -37.68
N ALA A 535 -3.33 3.64 -38.53
CA ALA A 535 -3.21 2.67 -39.63
C ALA A 535 -3.02 1.23 -39.13
N ALA A 536 -2.17 1.03 -38.09
CA ALA A 536 -1.95 -0.29 -37.51
C ALA A 536 -3.20 -0.79 -36.79
N ASP A 537 -3.89 0.09 -36.05
CA ASP A 537 -5.11 -0.23 -35.32
C ASP A 537 -6.25 -0.61 -36.27
N GLU A 538 -6.43 0.12 -37.38
CA GLU A 538 -7.42 -0.20 -38.40
C GLU A 538 -7.13 -1.54 -39.10
N GLN A 539 -5.86 -1.81 -39.43
CA GLN A 539 -5.46 -3.08 -40.01
C GLN A 539 -5.72 -4.25 -39.04
N MET A 540 -5.39 -4.08 -37.77
CA MET A 540 -5.67 -5.06 -36.71
C MET A 540 -7.17 -5.30 -36.56
N MET A 541 -7.98 -4.25 -36.48
CA MET A 541 -9.43 -4.35 -36.35
C MET A 541 -10.07 -5.03 -37.57
N THR A 542 -9.65 -4.68 -38.79
CA THR A 542 -10.14 -5.32 -40.02
C THR A 542 -9.82 -6.81 -40.05
N ARG A 543 -8.63 -7.19 -39.59
CA ARG A 543 -8.17 -8.58 -39.59
C ARG A 543 -8.84 -9.46 -38.53
N TYR A 544 -8.94 -8.95 -37.28
CA TYR A 544 -9.35 -9.78 -36.13
C TYR A 544 -10.78 -9.48 -35.65
N TYR A 545 -11.34 -8.34 -36.02
CA TYR A 545 -12.68 -7.90 -35.63
C TYR A 545 -13.48 -7.35 -36.84
N PRO A 546 -13.59 -8.10 -37.95
CA PRO A 546 -14.18 -7.58 -39.21
C PRO A 546 -15.65 -7.16 -39.08
N ALA A 547 -16.37 -7.66 -38.06
CA ALA A 547 -17.76 -7.30 -37.79
C ALA A 547 -17.91 -5.98 -37.03
N LEU A 548 -16.84 -5.41 -36.46
CA LEU A 548 -16.88 -4.15 -35.74
C LEU A 548 -16.53 -2.97 -36.65
N ARG A 549 -17.12 -1.80 -36.33
CA ARG A 549 -16.83 -0.52 -37.00
C ARG A 549 -16.50 0.53 -35.93
N GLU A 550 -15.70 1.52 -36.30
CA GLU A 550 -15.47 2.70 -35.45
C GLU A 550 -16.80 3.46 -35.30
N VAL A 551 -17.31 3.51 -34.07
CA VAL A 551 -18.59 4.16 -33.74
C VAL A 551 -18.38 5.42 -32.93
N TYR A 552 -17.21 5.62 -32.33
CA TYR A 552 -16.86 6.80 -31.55
C TYR A 552 -15.35 7.01 -31.54
N LYS A 553 -14.96 8.28 -31.54
CA LYS A 553 -13.56 8.71 -31.45
C LYS A 553 -13.45 10.00 -30.66
N ASP A 554 -12.49 10.08 -29.79
CA ASP A 554 -12.08 11.31 -29.11
C ASP A 554 -10.55 11.41 -29.02
N ARG A 555 -10.04 12.35 -28.22
CA ARG A 555 -8.59 12.53 -28.03
C ARG A 555 -7.91 11.37 -27.33
N TYR A 556 -8.65 10.55 -26.60
CA TYR A 556 -8.10 9.43 -25.81
C TYR A 556 -8.10 8.11 -26.58
N GLY A 557 -8.81 8.01 -27.71
CA GLY A 557 -8.83 6.80 -28.51
C GLY A 557 -10.09 6.62 -29.33
N THR A 558 -10.33 5.35 -29.71
CA THR A 558 -11.46 4.94 -30.57
C THR A 558 -12.26 3.82 -29.93
N VAL A 559 -13.56 3.79 -30.21
CA VAL A 559 -14.47 2.70 -29.82
C VAL A 559 -14.98 2.00 -31.06
N TRP A 560 -14.86 0.68 -31.09
CA TRP A 560 -15.31 -0.18 -32.17
C TRP A 560 -16.42 -1.09 -31.65
N SER A 561 -17.57 -1.09 -32.32
CA SER A 561 -18.76 -1.86 -31.94
C SER A 561 -19.49 -2.39 -33.16
N PRO A 562 -20.35 -3.42 -33.04
CA PRO A 562 -21.25 -3.80 -34.14
C PRO A 562 -22.15 -2.62 -34.52
N VAL A 563 -22.35 -2.40 -35.80
CA VAL A 563 -23.34 -1.42 -36.28
C VAL A 563 -24.70 -2.08 -36.16
N LEU A 564 -25.56 -1.54 -35.31
CA LEU A 564 -26.94 -1.98 -35.20
C LEU A 564 -27.68 -1.54 -36.48
N GLY A 565 -28.32 -2.48 -37.17
CA GLY A 565 -29.26 -2.15 -38.27
C GLY A 565 -30.44 -1.36 -37.75
N PRO A 566 -31.23 -0.72 -38.64
CA PRO A 566 -32.40 0.10 -38.28
C PRO A 566 -33.46 -0.59 -37.40
N SER A 567 -33.38 -1.91 -37.26
CA SER A 567 -34.29 -2.77 -36.46
C SER A 567 -33.76 -3.19 -35.10
N GLY A 568 -32.61 -2.65 -34.63
CA GLY A 568 -32.03 -3.02 -33.32
C GLY A 568 -31.49 -4.45 -33.20
N SER A 569 -31.45 -5.21 -34.29
CA SER A 569 -30.85 -6.54 -34.38
C SER A 569 -29.47 -6.47 -35.03
N PRO A 570 -28.47 -7.22 -34.52
CA PRO A 570 -27.16 -7.28 -35.16
C PRO A 570 -27.31 -7.81 -36.58
N ALA A 571 -26.71 -7.13 -37.55
CA ALA A 571 -26.70 -7.56 -38.94
C ALA A 571 -25.98 -8.95 -38.99
N THR A 572 -26.76 -9.98 -39.27
CA THR A 572 -26.22 -11.35 -39.47
C THR A 572 -25.35 -11.32 -40.73
N VAL A 573 -24.02 -11.27 -40.51
CA VAL A 573 -23.05 -11.56 -41.55
C VAL A 573 -23.09 -13.09 -41.80
N ARG A 574 -23.73 -13.54 -42.87
CA ARG A 574 -23.62 -14.91 -43.34
C ARG A 574 -22.14 -15.18 -43.60
N ALA A 575 -21.59 -16.16 -42.89
CA ALA A 575 -20.29 -16.73 -43.22
C ALA A 575 -20.35 -17.30 -44.65
N GLN A 576 -19.50 -16.83 -45.57
CA GLN A 576 -19.06 -17.50 -46.76
C GLN A 576 -17.70 -18.11 -46.50
#